data_225d013f5b4c4743c4590ecc51880564
#
_entry.id   225d013f5b4c4743c4590ecc51880564
#
_cell.length_a   1.000
_cell.length_b   1.000
_cell.length_c   1.000
_cell.angle_alpha   90.00
_cell.angle_beta   90.00
_cell.angle_gamma   90.00
#
_symmetry.space_group_name_H-M   'P 1'
#
loop_
_entity.id
_entity.type
_entity.pdbx_description
1 polymer ?
#
loop_
_entity_poly.entity_id
_entity_poly.type
_entity_poly.pdbx_seq_one_letter_code
_entity_poly.pdbx_strand_id
1 'polypeptide(L)'
;MTHLRKTMLEELQRRNYSQHTTRYYIRTVEDFARRFHCSPDRLGPRHVREYQAELFQKRKLSPGTVAIRLAALRFFYTKTLHKPWSMAETPYPKKPHHLPTILSRQEVAQLIDAAASPFHRILLMTLYATGLRRTELARLKVSDVDSQRMVIHVRGGKGRQDRDVMLSQKLLEELRQHWRRLPRKSGPWLFPGNCRHSAGHPIESKTAWNACQQADIGGRVSRRPSIRIPYVTASRLICSKPVPICAPFSFCLGITI
;
A
#
# COMPACT_ATOMS: atom_id res chain seq x y z
N MET A 1 2.26 20.72 23.52
CA MET A 1 2.67 20.59 22.11
C MET A 1 3.62 21.76 21.83
N THR A 2 4.83 21.52 21.30
CA THR A 2 5.79 22.61 21.01
C THR A 2 5.27 23.50 19.88
N HIS A 3 5.60 24.79 19.90
CA HIS A 3 5.20 25.76 18.87
C HIS A 3 5.59 25.28 17.46
N LEU A 4 6.81 24.77 17.26
CA LEU A 4 7.29 24.25 15.97
C LEU A 4 6.46 23.09 15.43
N ARG A 5 6.00 22.20 16.31
CA ARG A 5 5.12 21.09 15.90
C ARG A 5 3.76 21.61 15.42
N LYS A 6 3.21 22.60 16.09
CA LYS A 6 1.92 23.22 15.71
C LYS A 6 2.06 23.91 14.37
N THR A 7 3.06 24.74 14.17
CA THR A 7 3.33 25.44 12.90
C THR A 7 3.53 24.45 11.74
N MET A 8 4.31 23.37 11.96
CA MET A 8 4.50 22.33 10.93
C MET A 8 3.21 21.61 10.59
N LEU A 9 2.34 21.32 11.58
CA LEU A 9 1.03 20.72 11.34
C LEU A 9 0.13 21.61 10.50
N GLU A 10 0.05 22.89 10.83
CA GLU A 10 -0.72 23.89 10.08
C GLU A 10 -0.25 23.98 8.63
N GLU A 11 1.07 24.01 8.40
CA GLU A 11 1.65 24.02 7.04
C GLU A 11 1.32 22.76 6.23
N LEU A 12 1.36 21.58 6.86
CA LEU A 12 1.00 20.33 6.22
C LEU A 12 -0.50 20.26 5.91
N GLN A 13 -1.36 20.73 6.83
CA GLN A 13 -2.81 20.78 6.63
C GLN A 13 -3.18 21.78 5.53
N ARG A 14 -2.62 22.99 5.54
CA ARG A 14 -2.86 24.01 4.51
C ARG A 14 -2.54 23.52 3.10
N ARG A 15 -1.51 22.63 2.97
CA ARG A 15 -1.13 21.98 1.71
C ARG A 15 -1.87 20.67 1.44
N ASN A 16 -2.85 20.35 2.26
CA ASN A 16 -3.70 19.16 2.10
C ASN A 16 -2.92 17.83 2.05
N TYR A 17 -1.85 17.70 2.84
CA TYR A 17 -1.14 16.44 2.96
C TYR A 17 -2.00 15.36 3.60
N SER A 18 -1.82 14.10 3.18
CA SER A 18 -2.54 12.99 3.79
C SER A 18 -2.16 12.83 5.27
N GLN A 19 -3.08 12.35 6.12
CA GLN A 19 -2.82 12.11 7.54
C GLN A 19 -1.62 11.20 7.77
N HIS A 20 -1.42 10.20 6.88
CA HIS A 20 -0.28 9.29 6.95
C HIS A 20 1.04 10.05 6.71
N THR A 21 1.11 10.89 5.68
CA THR A 21 2.29 11.72 5.38
C THR A 21 2.56 12.70 6.49
N THR A 22 1.53 13.39 6.98
CA THR A 22 1.63 14.33 8.11
C THR A 22 2.22 13.65 9.34
N ARG A 23 1.68 12.50 9.73
CA ARG A 23 2.17 11.73 10.88
C ARG A 23 3.63 11.30 10.70
N TYR A 24 3.97 10.84 9.50
CA TYR A 24 5.33 10.40 9.19
C TYR A 24 6.33 11.55 9.25
N TYR A 25 5.98 12.72 8.69
CA TYR A 25 6.84 13.90 8.68
C TYR A 25 7.11 14.42 10.10
N ILE A 26 6.05 14.56 10.89
CA ILE A 26 6.18 14.98 12.29
C ILE A 26 7.08 14.03 13.08
N ARG A 27 6.86 12.72 12.98
CA ARG A 27 7.69 11.71 13.66
C ARG A 27 9.15 11.75 13.21
N THR A 28 9.39 12.05 11.96
CA THR A 28 10.78 12.17 11.45
C THR A 28 11.50 13.35 12.06
N VAL A 29 10.85 14.52 12.18
CA VAL A 29 11.45 15.69 12.83
C VAL A 29 11.64 15.47 14.34
N GLU A 30 10.70 14.79 15.01
CA GLU A 30 10.83 14.36 16.41
C GLU A 30 12.02 13.40 16.61
N ASP A 31 12.19 12.40 15.73
CA ASP A 31 13.31 11.46 15.78
C ASP A 31 14.66 12.17 15.57
N PHE A 32 14.70 13.12 14.65
CA PHE A 32 15.85 13.96 14.39
C PHE A 32 16.23 14.82 15.62
N ALA A 33 15.28 15.54 16.21
CA ALA A 33 15.50 16.35 17.41
C ALA A 33 15.94 15.50 18.61
N ARG A 34 15.33 14.32 18.80
CA ARG A 34 15.69 13.39 19.86
C ARG A 34 17.12 12.88 19.71
N ARG A 35 17.57 12.63 18.50
CA ARG A 35 18.93 12.14 18.23
C ARG A 35 20.01 13.09 18.71
N PHE A 36 19.78 14.39 18.59
CA PHE A 36 20.73 15.42 18.97
C PHE A 36 20.42 16.10 20.32
N HIS A 37 19.37 15.63 21.01
CA HIS A 37 18.92 16.23 22.28
C HIS A 37 18.76 17.75 22.22
N CYS A 38 18.39 18.26 21.06
CA CYS A 38 18.30 19.70 20.77
C CYS A 38 17.06 20.03 19.96
N SER A 39 16.57 21.26 20.11
CA SER A 39 15.45 21.74 19.31
C SER A 39 15.82 21.77 17.82
N PRO A 40 14.95 21.29 16.92
CA PRO A 40 15.29 21.08 15.51
C PRO A 40 15.56 22.39 14.74
N ASP A 41 15.12 23.54 15.24
CA ASP A 41 15.40 24.87 14.66
C ASP A 41 16.86 25.33 14.88
N ARG A 42 17.53 24.79 15.90
CA ARG A 42 18.94 25.02 16.21
C ARG A 42 19.88 24.08 15.47
N LEU A 43 19.36 23.03 14.88
CA LEU A 43 20.14 22.07 14.10
C LEU A 43 20.30 22.59 12.66
N GLY A 44 21.44 22.30 12.04
CA GLY A 44 21.79 22.78 10.70
C GLY A 44 22.19 21.64 9.76
N PRO A 45 22.68 21.97 8.54
CA PRO A 45 23.03 21.00 7.51
C PRO A 45 24.01 19.92 7.96
N ARG A 46 24.99 20.26 8.80
CA ARG A 46 25.94 19.30 9.39
C ARG A 46 25.24 18.19 10.14
N HIS A 47 24.24 18.51 10.97
CA HIS A 47 23.47 17.54 11.73
C HIS A 47 22.61 16.66 10.81
N VAL A 48 22.09 17.24 9.72
CA VAL A 48 21.32 16.45 8.73
C VAL A 48 22.19 15.42 8.02
N ARG A 49 23.45 15.78 7.67
CA ARG A 49 24.41 14.82 7.08
C ARG A 49 24.74 13.70 8.06
N GLU A 50 25.02 14.03 9.31
CA GLU A 50 25.32 13.06 10.37
C GLU A 50 24.13 12.11 10.58
N TYR A 51 22.92 12.66 10.64
CA TYR A 51 21.70 11.86 10.74
C TYR A 51 21.52 10.94 9.52
N GLN A 52 21.76 11.44 8.31
CA GLN A 52 21.70 10.64 7.10
C GLN A 52 22.70 9.48 7.13
N ALA A 53 23.92 9.72 7.55
CA ALA A 53 24.94 8.68 7.71
C ALA A 53 24.51 7.62 8.74
N GLU A 54 23.96 8.04 9.88
CA GLU A 54 23.43 7.13 10.89
C GLU A 54 22.28 6.26 10.35
N LEU A 55 21.36 6.84 9.59
CA LEU A 55 20.24 6.09 8.99
C LEU A 55 20.73 4.95 8.10
N PHE A 56 21.84 5.14 7.39
CA PHE A 56 22.44 4.10 6.55
C PHE A 56 23.30 3.13 7.35
N GLN A 57 24.24 3.62 8.14
CA GLN A 57 25.26 2.79 8.77
C GLN A 57 24.74 2.04 10.00
N LYS A 58 24.07 2.75 10.92
CA LYS A 58 23.58 2.16 12.17
C LYS A 58 22.20 1.52 12.02
N ARG A 59 21.25 2.26 11.42
CA ARG A 59 19.85 1.78 11.30
C ARG A 59 19.60 0.93 10.06
N LYS A 60 20.56 0.84 9.13
CA LYS A 60 20.52 0.05 7.88
C LYS A 60 19.22 0.23 7.09
N LEU A 61 18.71 1.47 7.01
CA LEU A 61 17.47 1.76 6.32
C LEU A 61 17.66 1.78 4.81
N SER A 62 16.62 1.38 4.08
CA SER A 62 16.64 1.41 2.62
C SER A 62 16.77 2.86 2.08
N PRO A 63 17.41 3.06 0.91
CA PRO A 63 17.54 4.37 0.28
C PRO A 63 16.22 5.11 0.11
N GLY A 64 15.14 4.36 -0.16
CA GLY A 64 13.78 4.91 -0.26
C GLY A 64 13.29 5.50 1.06
N THR A 65 13.52 4.82 2.17
CA THR A 65 13.12 5.29 3.51
C THR A 65 13.93 6.52 3.92
N VAL A 66 15.24 6.51 3.66
CA VAL A 66 16.11 7.66 3.93
C VAL A 66 15.66 8.88 3.11
N ALA A 67 15.36 8.70 1.81
CA ALA A 67 14.87 9.78 0.96
C ALA A 67 13.57 10.42 1.50
N ILE A 68 12.62 9.62 2.01
CA ILE A 68 11.38 10.15 2.61
C ILE A 68 11.68 10.94 3.90
N ARG A 69 12.62 10.47 4.73
CA ARG A 69 13.03 11.18 5.94
C ARG A 69 13.70 12.51 5.60
N LEU A 70 14.58 12.55 4.60
CA LEU A 70 15.18 13.80 4.13
C LEU A 70 14.13 14.77 3.55
N ALA A 71 13.14 14.25 2.84
CA ALA A 71 12.02 15.06 2.34
C ALA A 71 11.23 15.72 3.49
N ALA A 72 11.03 15.00 4.61
CA ALA A 72 10.38 15.55 5.80
C ALA A 72 11.20 16.67 6.45
N LEU A 73 12.52 16.48 6.58
CA LEU A 73 13.43 17.53 7.10
C LEU A 73 13.49 18.73 6.16
N ARG A 74 13.61 18.49 4.84
CA ARG A 74 13.54 19.56 3.84
C ARG A 74 12.26 20.37 3.98
N PHE A 75 11.12 19.72 4.11
CA PHE A 75 9.83 20.39 4.32
C PHE A 75 9.86 21.24 5.58
N PHE A 76 10.36 20.71 6.68
CA PHE A 76 10.48 21.43 7.95
C PHE A 76 11.34 22.69 7.81
N TYR A 77 12.54 22.57 7.27
CA TYR A 77 13.42 23.75 7.12
C TYR A 77 12.89 24.78 6.14
N THR A 78 12.40 24.35 4.96
CA THR A 78 11.99 25.28 3.90
C THR A 78 10.60 25.86 4.09
N LYS A 79 9.65 25.10 4.63
CA LYS A 79 8.25 25.51 4.71
C LYS A 79 7.79 25.90 6.11
N THR A 80 8.43 25.35 7.15
CA THR A 80 8.08 25.69 8.55
C THR A 80 9.00 26.77 9.10
N LEU A 81 10.32 26.65 8.86
CA LEU A 81 11.31 27.61 9.38
C LEU A 81 11.71 28.68 8.36
N HIS A 82 11.29 28.57 7.11
CA HIS A 82 11.67 29.48 6.00
C HIS A 82 13.20 29.65 5.84
N LYS A 83 13.97 28.62 6.23
CA LYS A 83 15.43 28.60 6.07
C LYS A 83 15.81 28.00 4.72
N PRO A 84 16.90 28.46 4.08
CA PRO A 84 17.38 27.86 2.84
C PRO A 84 17.81 26.41 3.06
N TRP A 85 17.56 25.56 2.06
CA TRP A 85 17.99 24.16 2.05
C TRP A 85 18.91 23.92 0.86
N SER A 86 20.15 23.56 1.15
CA SER A 86 21.13 23.24 0.09
C SER A 86 21.03 21.75 -0.29
N MET A 87 20.73 21.49 -1.56
CA MET A 87 20.77 20.14 -2.13
C MET A 87 22.19 19.57 -2.19
N ALA A 88 23.19 20.42 -2.38
CA ALA A 88 24.60 20.02 -2.40
C ALA A 88 25.07 19.48 -1.04
N GLU A 89 24.55 20.03 0.03
CA GLU A 89 24.92 19.61 1.38
C GLU A 89 24.23 18.30 1.82
N THR A 90 23.03 18.03 1.32
CA THR A 90 22.24 16.85 1.70
C THR A 90 21.63 16.17 0.48
N PRO A 91 22.45 15.48 -0.34
CA PRO A 91 21.99 14.82 -1.54
C PRO A 91 21.02 13.68 -1.23
N TYR A 92 19.99 13.54 -2.07
CA TYR A 92 19.12 12.36 -1.98
C TYR A 92 19.85 11.09 -2.40
N PRO A 93 19.67 10.00 -1.67
CA PRO A 93 20.31 8.73 -2.00
C PRO A 93 19.86 8.20 -3.35
N LYS A 94 20.80 7.70 -4.14
CA LYS A 94 20.51 6.96 -5.37
C LYS A 94 19.74 5.69 -5.02
N LYS A 95 18.65 5.44 -5.74
CA LYS A 95 17.84 4.23 -5.56
C LYS A 95 18.23 3.23 -6.64
N PRO A 96 18.62 2.00 -6.27
CA PRO A 96 18.79 0.95 -7.27
C PRO A 96 17.43 0.66 -7.91
N HIS A 97 17.40 0.62 -9.23
CA HIS A 97 16.22 0.21 -9.99
C HIS A 97 16.28 -1.30 -10.21
N HIS A 98 15.49 -2.05 -9.45
CA HIS A 98 15.26 -3.46 -9.71
C HIS A 98 13.96 -3.62 -10.49
N LEU A 99 14.02 -4.43 -11.54
CA LEU A 99 12.81 -4.83 -12.25
C LEU A 99 11.96 -5.70 -11.32
N PRO A 100 10.66 -5.40 -11.18
CA PRO A 100 9.79 -6.25 -10.39
C PRO A 100 9.67 -7.64 -11.05
N THR A 101 9.70 -8.70 -10.24
CA THR A 101 9.36 -10.04 -10.70
C THR A 101 7.88 -10.08 -11.03
N ILE A 102 7.56 -10.47 -12.27
CA ILE A 102 6.19 -10.59 -12.76
C ILE A 102 5.85 -12.07 -12.77
N LEU A 103 4.72 -12.43 -12.13
CA LEU A 103 4.20 -13.79 -12.15
C LEU A 103 3.49 -14.07 -13.48
N SER A 104 3.67 -15.27 -14.00
CA SER A 104 2.90 -15.79 -15.13
C SER A 104 1.44 -16.04 -14.71
N ARG A 105 0.54 -16.19 -15.69
CA ARG A 105 -0.88 -16.52 -15.42
C ARG A 105 -1.03 -17.83 -14.65
N GLN A 106 -0.19 -18.83 -14.96
CA GLN A 106 -0.21 -20.12 -14.29
C GLN A 106 0.24 -19.98 -12.82
N GLU A 107 1.32 -19.24 -12.55
CA GLU A 107 1.78 -18.97 -11.19
C GLU A 107 0.72 -18.23 -10.36
N VAL A 108 0.01 -17.26 -10.97
CA VAL A 108 -1.10 -16.57 -10.30
C VAL A 108 -2.25 -17.49 -10.01
N ALA A 109 -2.64 -18.38 -10.94
CA ALA A 109 -3.69 -19.37 -10.69
C ALA A 109 -3.31 -20.28 -9.52
N GLN A 110 -2.09 -20.82 -9.51
CA GLN A 110 -1.57 -21.64 -8.42
C GLN A 110 -1.56 -20.88 -7.08
N LEU A 111 -1.21 -19.58 -7.09
CA LEU A 111 -1.22 -18.74 -5.89
C LEU A 111 -2.65 -18.58 -5.34
N ILE A 112 -3.63 -18.36 -6.21
CA ILE A 112 -5.04 -18.22 -5.82
C ILE A 112 -5.58 -19.55 -5.28
N ASP A 113 -5.22 -20.67 -5.90
CA ASP A 113 -5.67 -22.00 -5.50
C ASP A 113 -5.01 -22.48 -4.19
N ALA A 114 -3.79 -22.03 -3.92
CA ALA A 114 -3.07 -22.27 -2.67
C ALA A 114 -3.54 -21.38 -1.50
N ALA A 115 -4.56 -20.56 -1.69
CA ALA A 115 -5.08 -19.70 -0.64
C ALA A 115 -5.57 -20.50 0.57
N ALA A 116 -5.13 -20.11 1.78
CA ALA A 116 -5.41 -20.83 3.02
C ALA A 116 -6.91 -20.87 3.42
N SER A 117 -7.74 -20.00 2.84
CA SER A 117 -9.17 -19.94 3.12
C SER A 117 -9.95 -19.37 1.94
N PRO A 118 -11.26 -19.65 1.82
CA PRO A 118 -12.12 -19.02 0.81
C PRO A 118 -12.11 -17.50 0.88
N PHE A 119 -11.95 -16.94 2.06
CA PHE A 119 -11.80 -15.49 2.27
C PHE A 119 -10.51 -14.95 1.64
N HIS A 120 -9.36 -15.62 1.86
CA HIS A 120 -8.11 -15.24 1.23
C HIS A 120 -8.16 -15.42 -0.29
N ARG A 121 -8.80 -16.50 -0.78
CA ARG A 121 -8.98 -16.73 -2.20
C ARG A 121 -9.71 -15.59 -2.90
N ILE A 122 -10.84 -15.14 -2.36
CA ILE A 122 -11.60 -14.04 -2.98
C ILE A 122 -10.86 -12.70 -2.92
N LEU A 123 -10.05 -12.45 -1.87
CA LEU A 123 -9.18 -11.28 -1.82
C LEU A 123 -8.14 -11.29 -2.94
N LEU A 124 -7.47 -12.43 -3.16
CA LEU A 124 -6.47 -12.59 -4.22
C LEU A 124 -7.10 -12.49 -5.62
N MET A 125 -8.24 -13.14 -5.83
CA MET A 125 -9.00 -13.04 -7.08
C MET A 125 -9.38 -11.59 -7.39
N THR A 126 -9.90 -10.87 -6.40
CA THR A 126 -10.30 -9.47 -6.58
C THR A 126 -9.09 -8.59 -6.90
N LEU A 127 -7.97 -8.74 -6.18
CA LEU A 127 -6.73 -8.01 -6.49
C LEU A 127 -6.24 -8.28 -7.91
N TYR A 128 -6.25 -9.54 -8.35
CA TYR A 128 -5.78 -9.92 -9.67
C TYR A 128 -6.69 -9.38 -10.78
N ALA A 129 -7.99 -9.61 -10.67
CA ALA A 129 -8.94 -9.24 -11.71
C ALA A 129 -9.09 -7.72 -11.88
N THR A 130 -8.92 -6.94 -10.79
CA THR A 130 -9.22 -5.50 -10.80
C THR A 130 -7.99 -4.61 -10.73
N GLY A 131 -6.84 -5.14 -10.36
CA GLY A 131 -5.63 -4.34 -10.12
C GLY A 131 -5.77 -3.32 -8.99
N LEU A 132 -6.70 -3.51 -8.07
CA LEU A 132 -6.89 -2.65 -6.90
C LEU A 132 -5.64 -2.63 -6.02
N ARG A 133 -5.34 -1.47 -5.44
CA ARG A 133 -4.35 -1.39 -4.37
C ARG A 133 -4.90 -2.08 -3.12
N ARG A 134 -4.05 -2.74 -2.34
CA ARG A 134 -4.47 -3.43 -1.11
C ARG A 134 -5.27 -2.55 -0.13
N THR A 135 -4.99 -1.25 -0.08
CA THR A 135 -5.73 -0.30 0.75
C THR A 135 -7.09 0.06 0.16
N GLU A 136 -7.21 0.07 -1.16
CA GLU A 136 -8.46 0.26 -1.89
C GLU A 136 -9.34 -0.98 -1.72
N LEU A 137 -8.78 -2.18 -1.94
CA LEU A 137 -9.48 -3.44 -1.68
C LEU A 137 -10.03 -3.51 -0.24
N ALA A 138 -9.19 -3.19 0.76
CA ALA A 138 -9.60 -3.24 2.16
C ALA A 138 -10.78 -2.32 2.47
N ARG A 139 -10.88 -1.18 1.79
CA ARG A 139 -11.93 -0.17 1.98
C ARG A 139 -13.06 -0.25 0.97
N LEU A 140 -13.14 -1.31 0.20
CA LEU A 140 -14.19 -1.50 -0.80
C LEU A 140 -15.54 -1.70 -0.10
N LYS A 141 -16.54 -0.95 -0.52
CA LYS A 141 -17.91 -1.05 -0.02
C LYS A 141 -18.75 -1.91 -0.97
N VAL A 142 -19.83 -2.47 -0.45
CA VAL A 142 -20.82 -3.18 -1.28
C VAL A 142 -21.45 -2.25 -2.31
N SER A 143 -21.71 -1.00 -1.93
CA SER A 143 -22.26 0.05 -2.81
C SER A 143 -21.31 0.49 -3.93
N ASP A 144 -20.03 0.14 -3.85
CA ASP A 144 -19.07 0.48 -4.90
C ASP A 144 -19.08 -0.54 -6.05
N VAL A 145 -19.79 -1.66 -5.88
CA VAL A 145 -19.93 -2.70 -6.90
C VAL A 145 -21.20 -2.45 -7.71
N ASP A 146 -21.05 -1.94 -8.93
CA ASP A 146 -22.15 -1.74 -9.87
C ASP A 146 -22.26 -2.96 -10.79
N SER A 147 -23.24 -3.84 -10.48
CA SER A 147 -23.49 -5.05 -11.26
C SER A 147 -24.25 -4.80 -12.57
N GLN A 148 -24.87 -3.63 -12.74
CA GLN A 148 -25.55 -3.29 -14.00
C GLN A 148 -24.54 -2.80 -15.03
N ARG A 149 -23.63 -1.94 -14.61
CA ARG A 149 -22.57 -1.40 -15.49
C ARG A 149 -21.33 -2.30 -15.54
N MET A 150 -21.28 -3.35 -14.72
CA MET A 150 -20.14 -4.26 -14.60
C MET A 150 -18.84 -3.53 -14.26
N VAL A 151 -18.88 -2.62 -13.28
CA VAL A 151 -17.74 -1.84 -12.80
C VAL A 151 -17.65 -1.83 -11.28
N ILE A 152 -16.46 -1.57 -10.79
CA ILE A 152 -16.19 -1.27 -9.38
C ILE A 152 -15.69 0.17 -9.27
N HIS A 153 -16.37 1.00 -8.50
CA HIS A 153 -16.01 2.39 -8.24
C HIS A 153 -14.92 2.45 -7.16
N VAL A 154 -13.73 2.90 -7.50
CA VAL A 154 -12.62 3.08 -6.56
C VAL A 154 -12.55 4.53 -6.14
N ARG A 155 -12.96 4.81 -4.91
CA ARG A 155 -12.99 6.17 -4.35
C ARG A 155 -11.73 6.49 -3.58
N GLY A 156 -11.23 7.73 -3.73
CA GLY A 156 -10.09 8.24 -2.97
C GLY A 156 -8.79 7.47 -3.20
N GLY A 157 -8.52 7.03 -4.41
CA GLY A 157 -7.30 6.33 -4.79
C GLY A 157 -6.03 7.16 -4.53
N LYS A 158 -4.86 6.68 -4.96
CA LYS A 158 -3.60 7.43 -4.84
C LYS A 158 -3.73 8.79 -5.54
N GLY A 159 -3.49 9.87 -4.81
CA GLY A 159 -3.70 11.24 -5.30
C GLY A 159 -5.16 11.72 -5.17
N ARG A 160 -6.01 10.98 -4.43
CA ARG A 160 -7.45 11.27 -4.27
C ARG A 160 -8.24 11.26 -5.58
N GLN A 161 -7.76 10.51 -6.57
CA GLN A 161 -8.45 10.32 -7.85
C GLN A 161 -9.36 9.11 -7.76
N ASP A 162 -10.61 9.30 -8.13
CA ASP A 162 -11.58 8.23 -8.29
C ASP A 162 -11.40 7.60 -9.67
N ARG A 163 -11.68 6.31 -9.77
CA ARG A 163 -11.65 5.58 -11.04
C ARG A 163 -12.59 4.40 -11.02
N ASP A 164 -13.07 4.03 -12.18
CA ASP A 164 -13.82 2.82 -12.38
C ASP A 164 -12.90 1.69 -12.87
N VAL A 165 -13.16 0.49 -12.40
CA VAL A 165 -12.44 -0.72 -12.79
C VAL A 165 -13.44 -1.74 -13.27
N MET A 166 -13.12 -2.42 -14.38
CA MET A 166 -13.99 -3.46 -14.96
C MET A 166 -14.19 -4.64 -14.01
N LEU A 167 -15.42 -5.09 -13.93
CA LEU A 167 -15.87 -6.24 -13.15
C LEU A 167 -16.25 -7.37 -14.10
N SER A 168 -15.58 -8.53 -14.01
CA SER A 168 -15.97 -9.70 -14.78
C SER A 168 -17.18 -10.40 -14.13
N GLN A 169 -18.01 -11.06 -14.94
CA GLN A 169 -19.16 -11.82 -14.47
C GLN A 169 -18.76 -12.85 -13.41
N LYS A 170 -17.68 -13.60 -13.66
CA LYS A 170 -17.17 -14.59 -12.73
C LYS A 170 -16.79 -13.99 -11.38
N LEU A 171 -16.08 -12.85 -11.38
CA LEU A 171 -15.72 -12.17 -10.13
C LEU A 171 -16.97 -11.67 -9.39
N LEU A 172 -17.98 -11.16 -10.10
CA LEU A 172 -19.24 -10.73 -9.50
C LEU A 172 -19.93 -11.89 -8.78
N GLU A 173 -20.00 -13.09 -9.40
CA GLU A 173 -20.59 -14.29 -8.80
C GLU A 173 -19.84 -14.72 -7.54
N GLU A 174 -18.52 -14.75 -7.58
CA GLU A 174 -17.67 -15.07 -6.43
C GLU A 174 -17.83 -14.05 -5.28
N LEU A 175 -17.92 -12.76 -5.61
CA LEU A 175 -18.20 -11.72 -4.62
C LEU A 175 -19.58 -11.85 -4.00
N ARG A 176 -20.61 -12.21 -4.79
CA ARG A 176 -21.95 -12.51 -4.30
C ARG A 176 -21.97 -13.72 -3.37
N GLN A 177 -21.27 -14.80 -3.74
CA GLN A 177 -21.14 -15.98 -2.88
C GLN A 177 -20.42 -15.66 -1.60
N HIS A 178 -19.32 -14.91 -1.67
CA HIS A 178 -18.61 -14.41 -0.49
C HIS A 178 -19.55 -13.63 0.43
N TRP A 179 -20.29 -12.66 -0.11
CA TRP A 179 -21.21 -11.82 0.66
C TRP A 179 -22.34 -12.64 1.32
N ARG A 180 -22.86 -13.67 0.64
CA ARG A 180 -23.88 -14.57 1.21
C ARG A 180 -23.34 -15.40 2.37
N ARG A 181 -22.09 -15.82 2.32
CA ARG A 181 -21.42 -16.65 3.35
C ARG A 181 -20.94 -15.85 4.56
N LEU A 182 -20.95 -14.53 4.49
CA LEU A 182 -20.54 -13.73 5.64
C LEU A 182 -21.50 -13.93 6.82
N PRO A 183 -20.99 -14.35 7.99
CA PRO A 183 -21.82 -14.62 9.16
C PRO A 183 -22.46 -13.36 9.73
N ARG A 184 -21.85 -12.21 9.50
CA ARG A 184 -22.34 -10.88 9.93
C ARG A 184 -22.12 -9.86 8.84
N LYS A 185 -23.20 -9.24 8.41
CA LYS A 185 -23.21 -8.13 7.45
C LYS A 185 -23.19 -6.81 8.21
N SER A 186 -22.17 -6.60 9.05
CA SER A 186 -22.04 -5.41 9.86
C SER A 186 -21.33 -4.31 9.07
N GLY A 187 -22.08 -3.30 8.65
CA GLY A 187 -21.54 -2.13 7.98
C GLY A 187 -21.49 -2.22 6.45
N PRO A 188 -20.94 -1.19 5.80
CA PRO A 188 -20.98 -1.04 4.33
C PRO A 188 -19.88 -1.80 3.60
N TRP A 189 -18.96 -2.46 4.32
CA TRP A 189 -17.71 -3.00 3.77
C TRP A 189 -17.93 -4.34 3.09
N LEU A 190 -17.42 -4.50 1.88
CA LEU A 190 -17.44 -5.78 1.16
C LEU A 190 -16.57 -6.82 1.88
N PHE A 191 -15.47 -6.37 2.48
CA PHE A 191 -14.57 -7.19 3.28
C PHE A 191 -14.52 -6.65 4.72
N PRO A 192 -15.47 -7.04 5.58
CA PRO A 192 -15.48 -6.62 6.98
C PRO A 192 -14.40 -7.31 7.80
N GLY A 193 -14.01 -6.72 8.92
CA GLY A 193 -13.08 -7.32 9.87
C GLY A 193 -13.63 -8.60 10.48
N ASN A 194 -12.73 -9.55 10.74
CA ASN A 194 -13.10 -10.93 11.12
C ASN A 194 -13.45 -11.12 12.61
N CYS A 195 -13.14 -10.14 13.46
CA CYS A 195 -13.40 -10.20 14.90
C CYS A 195 -14.67 -9.43 15.28
N ARG A 196 -15.31 -9.82 16.40
CA ARG A 196 -16.50 -9.12 16.93
C ARG A 196 -16.29 -7.61 17.07
N HIS A 197 -15.12 -7.18 17.55
CA HIS A 197 -14.78 -5.78 17.75
C HIS A 197 -14.44 -5.03 16.45
N SER A 198 -14.11 -5.75 15.37
CA SER A 198 -13.74 -5.17 14.07
C SER A 198 -14.80 -5.35 12.98
N ALA A 199 -15.92 -6.01 13.28
CA ALA A 199 -16.95 -6.33 12.27
C ALA A 199 -17.58 -5.08 11.61
N GLY A 200 -17.62 -3.94 12.31
CA GLY A 200 -18.07 -2.64 11.75
C GLY A 200 -16.98 -1.90 10.97
N HIS A 201 -15.75 -2.38 10.98
CA HIS A 201 -14.61 -1.75 10.30
C HIS A 201 -14.16 -2.60 9.11
N PRO A 202 -13.48 -2.00 8.11
CA PRO A 202 -12.88 -2.76 7.02
C PRO A 202 -11.73 -3.62 7.53
N ILE A 203 -11.36 -4.66 6.76
CA ILE A 203 -10.14 -5.42 7.05
C ILE A 203 -8.91 -4.52 7.03
N GLU A 204 -7.88 -4.91 7.76
CA GLU A 204 -6.59 -4.25 7.64
C GLU A 204 -5.98 -4.51 6.24
N SER A 205 -5.37 -3.49 5.66
CA SER A 205 -4.69 -3.63 4.37
C SER A 205 -3.56 -4.68 4.39
N LYS A 206 -3.07 -5.05 5.60
CA LYS A 206 -2.09 -6.10 5.82
C LYS A 206 -2.67 -7.49 5.57
N THR A 207 -3.98 -7.69 5.75
CA THR A 207 -4.65 -9.00 5.54
C THR A 207 -4.47 -9.50 4.12
N ALA A 208 -4.65 -8.64 3.11
CA ALA A 208 -4.41 -9.01 1.72
C ALA A 208 -2.94 -9.39 1.43
N TRP A 209 -2.00 -8.73 2.11
CA TRP A 209 -0.58 -9.09 2.06
C TRP A 209 -0.31 -10.44 2.71
N ASN A 210 -0.87 -10.68 3.89
CA ASN A 210 -0.73 -11.97 4.60
C ASN A 210 -1.33 -13.11 3.76
N ALA A 211 -2.45 -12.88 3.07
CA ALA A 211 -3.04 -13.86 2.16
C ALA A 211 -2.06 -14.27 1.03
N CYS A 212 -1.39 -13.28 0.41
CA CYS A 212 -0.36 -13.56 -0.60
C CYS A 212 0.83 -14.35 -0.02
N GLN A 213 1.31 -13.93 1.16
CA GLN A 213 2.46 -14.60 1.81
C GLN A 213 2.15 -16.05 2.21
N GLN A 214 0.97 -16.29 2.76
CA GLN A 214 0.55 -17.64 3.16
C GLN A 214 0.38 -18.55 1.94
N ALA A 215 -0.19 -18.05 0.85
CA ALA A 215 -0.31 -18.79 -0.39
C ALA A 215 1.06 -19.10 -1.02
N ASP A 216 2.02 -18.18 -0.94
CA ASP A 216 3.39 -18.40 -1.44
C ASP A 216 4.17 -19.42 -0.61
N ILE A 217 4.04 -19.40 0.73
CA ILE A 217 4.70 -20.35 1.64
C ILE A 217 4.04 -21.75 1.55
N GLY A 218 2.71 -21.81 1.45
CA GLY A 218 1.95 -23.06 1.34
C GLY A 218 1.97 -23.67 -0.05
N GLY A 219 2.25 -22.88 -1.06
CA GLY A 219 2.25 -23.27 -2.46
C GLY A 219 3.65 -23.31 -3.05
N ARG A 220 4.01 -24.40 -3.58
CA ARG A 220 5.17 -24.72 -4.42
C ARG A 220 5.36 -23.75 -5.63
N VAL A 221 4.87 -22.49 -5.52
CA VAL A 221 4.79 -21.54 -6.63
C VAL A 221 6.15 -20.90 -6.91
N SER A 222 6.99 -20.71 -5.92
CA SER A 222 8.34 -20.20 -6.18
C SER A 222 9.41 -21.27 -5.92
N ARG A 223 9.70 -22.08 -6.93
CA ARG A 223 10.97 -22.80 -7.01
C ARG A 223 12.17 -21.84 -7.17
N ARG A 224 11.95 -20.53 -7.17
CA ARG A 224 12.98 -19.51 -7.24
C ARG A 224 13.17 -18.88 -5.87
N PRO A 225 14.31 -19.09 -5.18
CA PRO A 225 14.57 -18.62 -3.82
C PRO A 225 14.58 -17.09 -3.65
N SER A 226 14.36 -16.33 -4.71
CA SER A 226 14.45 -14.88 -4.74
C SER A 226 13.11 -14.13 -4.83
N ILE A 227 11.97 -14.81 -4.91
CA ILE A 227 10.66 -14.17 -4.95
C ILE A 227 10.16 -13.90 -3.52
N ARG A 228 10.87 -13.04 -2.79
CA ARG A 228 10.21 -12.29 -1.73
C ARG A 228 9.31 -11.28 -2.40
N ILE A 229 8.00 -11.56 -2.42
CA ILE A 229 7.01 -10.59 -2.93
C ILE A 229 7.26 -9.27 -2.20
N PRO A 230 7.76 -8.22 -2.88
CA PRO A 230 8.11 -6.98 -2.19
C PRO A 230 6.85 -6.34 -1.60
N TYR A 231 6.95 -5.85 -0.38
CA TYR A 231 5.88 -5.24 0.41
C TYR A 231 5.03 -4.17 -0.32
N VAL A 232 5.53 -3.64 -1.44
CA VAL A 232 4.94 -2.48 -2.13
C VAL A 232 3.97 -2.87 -3.27
N THR A 233 3.92 -4.14 -3.71
CA THR A 233 3.39 -4.38 -5.06
C THR A 233 2.61 -5.67 -5.26
N ALA A 234 1.73 -6.08 -4.35
CA ALA A 234 0.77 -7.13 -4.71
C ALA A 234 -0.02 -6.71 -5.98
N SER A 235 -0.40 -5.44 -6.10
CA SER A 235 -1.05 -4.90 -7.31
C SER A 235 -0.12 -4.65 -8.50
N ARG A 236 1.20 -4.47 -8.30
CA ARG A 236 2.17 -4.33 -9.41
C ARG A 236 2.72 -5.66 -9.91
N LEU A 237 2.75 -6.68 -9.06
CA LEU A 237 3.16 -8.05 -9.43
C LEU A 237 2.16 -8.70 -10.39
N ILE A 238 0.90 -8.30 -10.28
CA ILE A 238 -0.21 -8.94 -10.98
C ILE A 238 -0.63 -8.17 -12.22
N CYS A 239 -0.33 -6.87 -12.35
CA CYS A 239 -0.83 -6.03 -13.44
C CYS A 239 0.25 -5.13 -14.02
N SER A 240 1.15 -5.66 -14.85
CA SER A 240 2.05 -4.86 -15.69
C SER A 240 1.50 -4.57 -17.10
N LYS A 241 0.35 -5.14 -17.48
CA LYS A 241 -0.38 -4.79 -18.71
C LYS A 241 -1.88 -4.88 -18.44
N PRO A 242 -2.70 -3.98 -19.02
CA PRO A 242 -4.14 -4.21 -19.06
C PRO A 242 -4.36 -5.53 -19.81
N VAL A 243 -5.04 -6.48 -19.17
CA VAL A 243 -5.48 -7.71 -19.83
C VAL A 243 -6.43 -7.27 -20.94
N PRO A 244 -6.20 -7.62 -22.21
CA PRO A 244 -7.17 -7.34 -23.25
C PRO A 244 -8.51 -7.92 -22.85
N ILE A 245 -9.55 -7.12 -22.97
CA ILE A 245 -10.91 -7.30 -22.43
C ILE A 245 -11.64 -8.55 -22.96
N CYS A 246 -11.04 -9.33 -23.86
CA CYS A 246 -11.69 -10.37 -24.65
C CYS A 246 -11.27 -11.82 -24.41
N ALA A 247 -10.54 -12.15 -23.35
CA ALA A 247 -10.27 -13.56 -23.06
C ALA A 247 -11.24 -14.07 -21.97
N PRO A 248 -12.11 -15.07 -22.26
CA PRO A 248 -12.94 -15.65 -21.24
C PRO A 248 -12.06 -16.31 -20.16
N PHE A 249 -12.36 -16.01 -18.93
CA PHE A 249 -11.63 -16.43 -17.72
C PHE A 249 -11.54 -17.97 -17.56
N SER A 250 -12.29 -18.70 -18.35
CA SER A 250 -12.34 -20.17 -18.39
C SER A 250 -10.96 -20.80 -18.68
N PHE A 251 -10.10 -20.11 -19.42
CA PHE A 251 -8.79 -20.63 -19.81
C PHE A 251 -7.73 -20.51 -18.70
N CYS A 252 -7.97 -19.72 -17.67
CA CYS A 252 -6.98 -19.48 -16.60
C CYS A 252 -7.06 -20.48 -15.44
N LEU A 253 -8.12 -21.27 -15.32
CA LEU A 253 -8.35 -22.15 -14.16
C LEU A 253 -8.49 -23.64 -14.50
N GLY A 254 -8.22 -24.07 -15.75
CA GLY A 254 -8.20 -25.50 -16.07
C GLY A 254 -9.46 -26.28 -15.70
N ILE A 255 -10.63 -25.64 -15.68
CA ILE A 255 -11.91 -26.33 -15.46
C ILE A 255 -12.52 -26.50 -16.83
N THR A 256 -12.24 -27.65 -17.42
CA THR A 256 -13.08 -28.24 -18.48
C THR A 256 -14.43 -28.53 -17.86
N ILE A 257 -15.51 -28.11 -18.52
CA ILE A 257 -16.88 -28.57 -18.27
C ILE A 257 -16.96 -30.00 -18.70
#